data_88525f046b207bb74645f79142545bd9
#
_entry.id   88525f046b207bb74645f79142545bd9
#
_cell.length_a   1.000
_cell.length_b   1.000
_cell.length_c   1.000
_cell.angle_alpha   90.00
_cell.angle_beta   90.00
_cell.angle_gamma   90.00
#
_symmetry.space_group_name_H-M   'P 1'
#
loop_
_entity.id
_entity.type
_entity.pdbx_description
1 polymer ?
#
loop_
_entity_poly.entity_id
_entity_poly.type
_entity_poly.pdbx_seq_one_letter_code
_entity_poly.pdbx_strand_id
1 'polypeptide(L)'
;PRLGLLTPPPPNHSDYYPTFGNEWGMNFENTVAMAGRLDLRVDIDADKMPVAPLGTMFWFRSAALKKIFEYPWTYEDFPAEPTGQNDGNVLHAIERIYPFVAQDAGYYSGWLLTDAFARLEITNLTYMLRDIHKEFLKQYSIRDRKHLVSLIGCPAHEKNMHLAYFWIKGKIKSVLPASLWNGLKYFKKKIIK
;
A
#
# COMPACT_ATOMS: atom_id res chain seq x y z
N PRO A 1 -5.63 -21.21 -7.10
CA PRO A 1 -6.61 -20.17 -7.37
C PRO A 1 -6.62 -19.82 -8.86
N ARG A 2 -7.77 -19.38 -9.37
CA ARG A 2 -7.95 -18.97 -10.77
C ARG A 2 -8.04 -17.45 -10.84
N LEU A 3 -7.60 -16.85 -11.95
CA LEU A 3 -7.74 -15.42 -12.20
C LEU A 3 -9.24 -15.06 -12.30
N GLY A 4 -9.68 -14.13 -11.48
CA GLY A 4 -11.08 -13.66 -11.40
C GLY A 4 -11.29 -12.23 -11.86
N LEU A 5 -10.28 -11.38 -11.68
CA LEU A 5 -10.37 -9.96 -11.98
C LEU A 5 -9.04 -9.45 -12.54
N LEU A 6 -9.11 -8.63 -13.58
CA LEU A 6 -7.99 -7.91 -14.17
C LEU A 6 -8.31 -6.42 -14.22
N THR A 7 -7.42 -5.61 -13.70
CA THR A 7 -7.54 -4.15 -13.70
C THR A 7 -6.23 -3.52 -14.15
N PRO A 8 -6.22 -2.35 -14.78
CA PRO A 8 -5.00 -1.58 -14.94
C PRO A 8 -4.43 -1.23 -13.57
N PRO A 9 -3.10 -1.18 -13.39
CA PRO A 9 -2.49 -0.70 -12.15
C PRO A 9 -2.73 0.82 -12.01
N PRO A 10 -2.63 1.36 -10.78
CA PRO A 10 -2.55 2.79 -10.57
C PRO A 10 -1.36 3.36 -11.36
N PRO A 11 -1.51 4.52 -12.01
CA PRO A 11 -0.40 5.13 -12.74
C PRO A 11 0.71 5.60 -11.77
N ASN A 12 1.97 5.39 -12.13
CA ASN A 12 3.12 5.81 -11.34
C ASN A 12 3.89 6.97 -11.98
N HIS A 13 3.20 8.01 -12.38
CA HIS A 13 3.80 9.24 -12.91
C HIS A 13 3.74 10.40 -11.90
N SER A 14 4.44 11.51 -12.20
CA SER A 14 4.66 12.60 -11.26
C SER A 14 3.40 13.18 -10.60
N ASP A 15 2.32 13.30 -11.36
CA ASP A 15 1.06 13.84 -10.85
C ASP A 15 0.35 12.89 -9.88
N TYR A 16 0.65 11.59 -9.97
CA TYR A 16 0.06 10.55 -9.14
C TYR A 16 0.93 10.18 -7.92
N TYR A 17 2.24 10.43 -7.97
CA TYR A 17 3.16 10.05 -6.88
C TYR A 17 2.74 10.51 -5.48
N PRO A 18 2.14 11.70 -5.28
CA PRO A 18 1.69 12.10 -3.96
C PRO A 18 0.63 11.20 -3.35
N THR A 19 -0.13 10.48 -4.19
CA THR A 19 -1.22 9.58 -3.79
C THR A 19 -0.84 8.11 -3.87
N PHE A 20 0.31 7.79 -4.46
CA PHE A 20 0.82 6.43 -4.60
C PHE A 20 1.05 5.78 -3.22
N GLY A 21 0.47 4.61 -3.03
CA GLY A 21 0.47 3.93 -1.73
C GLY A 21 -0.64 4.39 -0.79
N ASN A 22 -1.55 5.25 -1.25
CA ASN A 22 -2.73 5.69 -0.52
C ASN A 22 -4.03 5.36 -1.27
N GLU A 23 -4.06 4.20 -1.91
CA GLU A 23 -5.20 3.74 -2.73
C GLU A 23 -6.46 3.51 -1.90
N TRP A 24 -6.33 3.34 -0.59
CA TRP A 24 -7.49 3.33 0.31
C TRP A 24 -8.19 4.68 0.35
N GLY A 25 -7.47 5.80 0.30
CA GLY A 25 -8.05 7.12 0.55
C GLY A 25 -8.81 7.15 1.88
N MET A 26 -10.04 7.61 1.87
CA MET A 26 -10.95 7.60 3.02
C MET A 26 -11.91 6.39 3.03
N ASN A 27 -11.56 5.29 2.33
CA ASN A 27 -12.54 4.23 2.05
C ASN A 27 -12.25 2.91 2.76
N PHE A 28 -11.21 2.80 3.59
CA PHE A 28 -10.89 1.56 4.28
C PHE A 28 -12.07 1.07 5.13
N GLU A 29 -12.56 1.90 6.05
CA GLU A 29 -13.67 1.56 6.94
C GLU A 29 -14.97 1.26 6.18
N ASN A 30 -15.26 2.03 5.13
CA ASN A 30 -16.41 1.80 4.27
C ASN A 30 -16.31 0.47 3.51
N THR A 31 -15.10 0.08 3.11
CA THR A 31 -14.84 -1.20 2.43
C THR A 31 -14.98 -2.37 3.40
N VAL A 32 -14.49 -2.23 4.63
CA VAL A 32 -14.69 -3.24 5.69
C VAL A 32 -16.18 -3.40 6.02
N ALA A 33 -16.90 -2.31 6.16
CA ALA A 33 -18.36 -2.35 6.37
C ALA A 33 -19.08 -3.03 5.19
N MET A 34 -18.67 -2.74 3.95
CA MET A 34 -19.21 -3.39 2.75
C MET A 34 -18.90 -4.89 2.72
N ALA A 35 -17.69 -5.29 3.13
CA ALA A 35 -17.34 -6.71 3.24
C ALA A 35 -18.27 -7.44 4.22
N GLY A 36 -18.59 -6.81 5.35
CA GLY A 36 -19.58 -7.33 6.31
C GLY A 36 -20.97 -7.48 5.70
N ARG A 37 -21.43 -6.46 4.94
CA ARG A 37 -22.74 -6.51 4.24
C ARG A 37 -22.82 -7.65 3.22
N LEU A 38 -21.71 -7.94 2.54
CA LEU A 38 -21.62 -9.01 1.54
C LEU A 38 -21.28 -10.38 2.15
N ASP A 39 -21.16 -10.49 3.47
CA ASP A 39 -20.71 -11.71 4.18
C ASP A 39 -19.43 -12.29 3.57
N LEU A 40 -18.41 -11.45 3.37
CA LEU A 40 -17.11 -11.88 2.87
C LEU A 40 -16.26 -12.45 4.00
N ARG A 41 -15.60 -13.59 3.73
CA ARG A 41 -14.70 -14.29 4.66
C ARG A 41 -13.25 -14.10 4.23
N VAL A 42 -12.84 -12.84 4.11
CA VAL A 42 -11.49 -12.44 3.69
C VAL A 42 -10.90 -11.49 4.71
N ASP A 43 -9.60 -11.51 4.84
CA ASP A 43 -8.86 -10.55 5.66
C ASP A 43 -8.60 -9.29 4.85
N ILE A 44 -9.04 -8.13 5.36
CA ILE A 44 -8.84 -6.81 4.77
C ILE A 44 -7.91 -6.03 5.71
N ASP A 45 -6.72 -5.74 5.25
CA ASP A 45 -5.64 -5.15 6.02
C ASP A 45 -5.38 -3.72 5.54
N ALA A 46 -5.44 -2.76 6.46
CA ALA A 46 -5.21 -1.34 6.18
C ALA A 46 -3.79 -1.05 5.66
N ASP A 47 -2.82 -1.87 6.06
CA ASP A 47 -1.43 -1.71 5.66
C ASP A 47 -1.14 -2.31 4.26
N LYS A 48 -2.13 -2.98 3.65
CA LYS A 48 -2.02 -3.57 2.31
C LYS A 48 -2.94 -2.87 1.33
N MET A 49 -2.36 -2.31 0.27
CA MET A 49 -3.15 -1.66 -0.77
C MET A 49 -3.96 -2.69 -1.58
N PRO A 50 -5.26 -2.40 -1.86
CA PRO A 50 -6.09 -3.30 -2.64
C PRO A 50 -5.67 -3.29 -4.12
N VAL A 51 -5.76 -4.45 -4.78
CA VAL A 51 -5.70 -4.54 -6.25
C VAL A 51 -7.07 -4.16 -6.81
N ALA A 52 -7.47 -2.91 -6.56
CA ALA A 52 -8.80 -2.41 -6.89
C ALA A 52 -8.84 -1.77 -8.28
N PRO A 53 -9.97 -1.89 -9.00
CA PRO A 53 -10.17 -1.23 -10.29
C PRO A 53 -10.52 0.25 -10.10
N LEU A 54 -9.56 1.05 -9.67
CA LEU A 54 -9.74 2.49 -9.51
C LEU A 54 -10.16 3.12 -10.85
N GLY A 55 -11.27 3.85 -10.86
CA GLY A 55 -11.93 4.32 -12.08
C GLY A 55 -12.87 3.29 -12.72
N THR A 56 -13.11 2.16 -12.07
CA THR A 56 -14.11 1.13 -12.44
C THR A 56 -13.89 0.54 -13.84
N MET A 57 -12.62 0.49 -14.30
CA MET A 57 -12.24 -0.15 -15.57
C MET A 57 -11.56 -1.48 -15.28
N PHE A 58 -12.25 -2.59 -15.59
CA PHE A 58 -11.70 -3.92 -15.32
C PHE A 58 -12.41 -5.03 -16.11
N TRP A 59 -11.77 -6.19 -16.21
CA TRP A 59 -12.36 -7.42 -16.68
C TRP A 59 -12.55 -8.37 -15.52
N PHE A 60 -13.62 -9.10 -15.51
CA PHE A 60 -13.92 -10.04 -14.44
C PHE A 60 -14.63 -11.31 -14.94
N ARG A 61 -14.54 -12.36 -14.15
CA ARG A 61 -15.41 -13.52 -14.28
C ARG A 61 -16.65 -13.30 -13.43
N SER A 62 -17.83 -13.47 -14.00
CA SER A 62 -19.10 -13.31 -13.27
C SER A 62 -19.17 -14.17 -12.00
N ALA A 63 -18.64 -15.40 -12.07
CA ALA A 63 -18.55 -16.29 -10.91
C ALA A 63 -17.65 -15.74 -9.77
N ALA A 64 -16.67 -14.91 -10.09
CA ALA A 64 -15.79 -14.30 -9.08
C ALA A 64 -16.47 -13.15 -8.33
N LEU A 65 -17.48 -12.51 -8.91
CA LEU A 65 -18.19 -11.37 -8.33
C LEU A 65 -19.66 -11.72 -7.97
N LYS A 66 -19.96 -13.00 -7.83
CA LYS A 66 -21.34 -13.49 -7.61
C LYS A 66 -22.00 -12.80 -6.42
N LYS A 67 -21.34 -12.71 -5.27
CA LYS A 67 -21.91 -12.11 -4.06
C LYS A 67 -22.34 -10.65 -4.24
N ILE A 68 -21.58 -9.87 -5.00
CA ILE A 68 -21.95 -8.46 -5.23
C ILE A 68 -23.10 -8.32 -6.22
N PHE A 69 -23.22 -9.22 -7.19
CA PHE A 69 -24.34 -9.20 -8.14
C PHE A 69 -25.64 -9.77 -7.56
N GLU A 70 -25.55 -10.71 -6.64
CA GLU A 70 -26.72 -11.31 -5.97
C GLU A 70 -27.16 -10.54 -4.72
N TYR A 71 -26.40 -9.56 -4.28
CA TYR A 71 -26.80 -8.70 -3.18
C TYR A 71 -28.04 -7.89 -3.58
N PRO A 72 -29.06 -7.79 -2.72
CA PRO A 72 -30.32 -7.12 -3.06
C PRO A 72 -30.20 -5.60 -2.94
N TRP A 73 -29.43 -5.00 -3.84
CA TRP A 73 -29.23 -3.56 -3.90
C TRP A 73 -30.55 -2.81 -4.09
N THR A 74 -30.69 -1.70 -3.37
CA THR A 74 -31.79 -0.75 -3.52
C THR A 74 -31.23 0.65 -3.80
N TYR A 75 -32.03 1.58 -4.25
CA TYR A 75 -31.58 2.96 -4.46
C TYR A 75 -31.15 3.65 -3.16
N GLU A 76 -31.70 3.24 -2.03
CA GLU A 76 -31.35 3.76 -0.70
C GLU A 76 -29.94 3.34 -0.23
N ASP A 77 -29.33 2.34 -0.87
CA ASP A 77 -27.96 1.94 -0.61
C ASP A 77 -26.93 2.94 -1.18
N PHE A 78 -27.37 3.82 -2.06
CA PHE A 78 -26.51 4.77 -2.76
C PHE A 78 -26.82 6.22 -2.34
N PRO A 79 -25.79 7.10 -2.28
CA PRO A 79 -26.03 8.51 -1.98
C PRO A 79 -26.85 9.17 -3.10
N ALA A 80 -27.68 10.15 -2.71
CA ALA A 80 -28.40 10.97 -3.68
C ALA A 80 -27.42 11.80 -4.53
N GLU A 81 -27.72 11.97 -5.80
CA GLU A 81 -26.93 12.80 -6.71
C GLU A 81 -27.40 14.27 -6.70
N PRO A 82 -26.49 15.26 -6.78
CA PRO A 82 -25.03 15.12 -6.71
C PRO A 82 -24.55 14.83 -5.29
N THR A 83 -23.59 13.92 -5.13
CA THR A 83 -23.12 13.51 -3.80
C THR A 83 -22.39 14.62 -3.04
N GLY A 84 -21.83 15.60 -3.74
CA GLY A 84 -20.98 16.64 -3.16
C GLY A 84 -19.68 16.11 -2.52
N GLN A 85 -19.42 14.81 -2.59
CA GLN A 85 -18.25 14.12 -2.02
C GLN A 85 -17.41 13.53 -3.14
N ASN A 86 -16.13 13.90 -3.16
CA ASN A 86 -15.17 13.37 -4.13
C ASN A 86 -14.56 12.04 -3.71
N ASP A 87 -14.67 11.65 -2.43
CA ASP A 87 -14.15 10.39 -1.88
C ASP A 87 -14.92 10.04 -0.59
N GLY A 88 -14.74 8.81 -0.08
CA GLY A 88 -15.24 8.40 1.23
C GLY A 88 -16.71 7.99 1.26
N ASN A 89 -17.31 7.54 0.16
CA ASN A 89 -18.69 7.07 0.11
C ASN A 89 -18.82 5.61 -0.35
N VAL A 90 -20.03 5.08 -0.37
CA VAL A 90 -20.32 3.69 -0.73
C VAL A 90 -19.88 3.32 -2.15
N LEU A 91 -19.91 4.25 -3.11
CA LEU A 91 -19.48 4.01 -4.49
C LEU A 91 -17.97 3.71 -4.54
N HIS A 92 -17.18 4.45 -3.77
CA HIS A 92 -15.75 4.22 -3.66
C HIS A 92 -15.42 2.95 -2.87
N ALA A 93 -16.26 2.57 -1.89
CA ALA A 93 -16.13 1.29 -1.20
C ALA A 93 -16.41 0.12 -2.16
N ILE A 94 -17.43 0.24 -3.02
CA ILE A 94 -17.73 -0.76 -4.06
C ILE A 94 -16.56 -0.93 -5.03
N GLU A 95 -15.93 0.15 -5.43
CA GLU A 95 -14.76 0.11 -6.28
C GLU A 95 -13.61 -0.70 -5.66
N ARG A 96 -13.41 -0.58 -4.36
CA ARG A 96 -12.34 -1.27 -3.61
C ARG A 96 -12.69 -2.68 -3.16
N ILE A 97 -13.97 -3.03 -3.09
CA ILE A 97 -14.40 -4.34 -2.60
C ILE A 97 -14.25 -5.46 -3.65
N TYR A 98 -14.26 -5.15 -4.95
CA TYR A 98 -14.21 -6.15 -6.01
C TYR A 98 -13.13 -7.22 -5.87
N PRO A 99 -11.85 -6.88 -5.56
CA PRO A 99 -10.81 -7.89 -5.38
C PRO A 99 -11.09 -8.82 -4.20
N PHE A 100 -11.72 -8.34 -3.14
CA PHE A 100 -12.04 -9.13 -1.95
C PHE A 100 -13.23 -10.06 -2.20
N VAL A 101 -14.21 -9.64 -2.98
CA VAL A 101 -15.30 -10.53 -3.45
C VAL A 101 -14.73 -11.66 -4.29
N ALA A 102 -13.78 -11.35 -5.18
CA ALA A 102 -13.11 -12.36 -5.98
C ALA A 102 -12.29 -13.34 -5.11
N GLN A 103 -11.59 -12.84 -4.07
CA GLN A 103 -10.85 -13.68 -3.13
C GLN A 103 -11.75 -14.61 -2.33
N ASP A 104 -12.88 -14.11 -1.83
CA ASP A 104 -13.88 -14.90 -1.12
C ASP A 104 -14.43 -16.04 -1.98
N ALA A 105 -14.60 -15.79 -3.27
CA ALA A 105 -15.00 -16.81 -4.25
C ALA A 105 -13.86 -17.75 -4.70
N GLY A 106 -12.66 -17.66 -4.11
CA GLY A 106 -11.50 -18.51 -4.42
C GLY A 106 -10.74 -18.11 -5.69
N TYR A 107 -10.88 -16.87 -6.13
CA TYR A 107 -10.14 -16.30 -7.25
C TYR A 107 -9.08 -15.32 -6.76
N TYR A 108 -8.17 -14.93 -7.68
CA TYR A 108 -7.22 -13.84 -7.42
C TYR A 108 -7.46 -12.70 -8.41
N SER A 109 -7.07 -11.50 -8.00
CA SER A 109 -7.08 -10.29 -8.81
C SER A 109 -5.65 -9.96 -9.25
N GLY A 110 -5.49 -9.37 -10.41
CA GLY A 110 -4.19 -9.00 -10.95
C GLY A 110 -4.23 -7.70 -11.74
N TRP A 111 -3.06 -7.09 -11.85
CA TRP A 111 -2.86 -5.96 -12.76
C TRP A 111 -2.54 -6.45 -14.16
N LEU A 112 -3.04 -5.72 -15.15
CA LEU A 112 -2.79 -5.95 -16.56
C LEU A 112 -2.13 -4.72 -17.18
N LEU A 113 -0.97 -4.93 -17.81
CA LEU A 113 -0.28 -3.91 -18.59
C LEU A 113 0.03 -4.48 -19.99
N THR A 114 0.08 -3.58 -20.97
CA THR A 114 0.74 -3.90 -22.24
C THR A 114 2.26 -3.92 -22.03
N ASP A 115 3.00 -4.62 -22.91
CA ASP A 115 4.47 -4.66 -22.85
C ASP A 115 5.10 -3.27 -22.88
N ALA A 116 4.55 -2.37 -23.68
CA ALA A 116 5.02 -0.99 -23.76
C ALA A 116 4.83 -0.24 -22.43
N PHE A 117 3.66 -0.34 -21.81
CA PHE A 117 3.38 0.27 -20.50
C PHE A 117 4.21 -0.39 -19.41
N ALA A 118 4.35 -1.70 -19.38
CA ALA A 118 5.17 -2.41 -18.39
C ALA A 118 6.62 -1.90 -18.40
N ARG A 119 7.19 -1.64 -19.58
CA ARG A 119 8.55 -1.07 -19.71
C ARG A 119 8.63 0.34 -19.13
N LEU A 120 7.62 1.20 -19.40
CA LEU A 120 7.56 2.54 -18.83
C LEU A 120 7.40 2.50 -17.30
N GLU A 121 6.52 1.65 -16.78
CA GLU A 121 6.29 1.47 -15.35
C GLU A 121 7.55 1.01 -14.63
N ILE A 122 8.25 0.00 -15.16
CA ILE A 122 9.52 -0.49 -14.60
C ILE A 122 10.57 0.63 -14.59
N THR A 123 10.64 1.42 -15.67
CA THR A 123 11.56 2.54 -15.76
C THR A 123 11.22 3.60 -14.70
N ASN A 124 9.97 4.03 -14.61
CA ASN A 124 9.51 5.02 -13.64
C ASN A 124 9.74 4.56 -12.19
N LEU A 125 9.39 3.32 -11.87
CA LEU A 125 9.65 2.72 -10.55
C LEU A 125 11.15 2.67 -10.22
N THR A 126 12.01 2.40 -11.21
CA THR A 126 13.46 2.41 -11.04
C THR A 126 13.97 3.81 -10.71
N TYR A 127 13.47 4.85 -11.39
CA TYR A 127 13.83 6.24 -11.10
C TYR A 127 13.33 6.66 -9.73
N MET A 128 12.08 6.38 -9.41
CA MET A 128 11.48 6.69 -8.10
C MET A 128 12.25 6.02 -6.97
N LEU A 129 12.54 4.73 -7.08
CA LEU A 129 13.32 3.99 -6.09
C LEU A 129 14.72 4.58 -5.93
N ARG A 130 15.36 4.98 -7.03
CA ARG A 130 16.67 5.63 -7.00
C ARG A 130 16.62 6.97 -6.28
N ASP A 131 15.59 7.76 -6.47
CA ASP A 131 15.46 9.07 -5.86
C ASP A 131 15.12 8.96 -4.37
N ILE A 132 14.21 8.05 -3.99
CA ILE A 132 13.98 7.68 -2.58
C ILE A 132 15.29 7.22 -1.93
N HIS A 133 16.04 6.36 -2.62
CA HIS A 133 17.32 5.88 -2.13
C HIS A 133 18.35 6.99 -1.95
N LYS A 134 18.44 7.97 -2.87
CA LYS A 134 19.33 9.13 -2.73
C LYS A 134 18.97 9.96 -1.49
N GLU A 135 17.67 10.25 -1.28
CA GLU A 135 17.23 10.99 -0.09
C GLU A 135 17.53 10.21 1.18
N PHE A 136 17.28 8.90 1.19
CA PHE A 136 17.66 8.02 2.29
C PHE A 136 19.17 8.09 2.59
N LEU A 137 20.01 8.10 1.53
CA LEU A 137 21.46 8.15 1.69
C LEU A 137 21.98 9.48 2.25
N LYS A 138 21.29 10.59 2.03
CA LYS A 138 21.63 11.88 2.64
C LYS A 138 21.44 11.86 4.15
N GLN A 139 20.48 11.10 4.65
CA GLN A 139 20.11 11.06 6.06
C GLN A 139 20.83 9.95 6.84
N TYR A 140 21.26 8.87 6.18
CA TYR A 140 21.75 7.67 6.82
C TYR A 140 23.15 7.24 6.34
N SER A 141 23.94 6.67 7.24
CA SER A 141 25.29 6.17 6.93
C SER A 141 25.25 4.86 6.11
N ILE A 142 26.39 4.50 5.51
CA ILE A 142 26.54 3.21 4.78
C ILE A 142 26.15 2.00 5.64
N ARG A 143 26.34 2.07 6.96
CA ARG A 143 25.96 1.01 7.89
C ARG A 143 24.44 0.85 7.96
N ASP A 144 23.72 1.96 7.91
CA ASP A 144 22.26 1.97 7.98
C ASP A 144 21.64 1.41 6.69
N ARG A 145 22.34 1.47 5.55
CA ARG A 145 21.91 0.85 4.27
C ARG A 145 21.83 -0.68 4.35
N LYS A 146 22.80 -1.32 5.00
CA LYS A 146 22.81 -2.78 5.21
C LYS A 146 21.57 -3.21 6.01
N HIS A 147 21.16 -2.39 6.97
CA HIS A 147 19.94 -2.64 7.74
C HIS A 147 18.67 -2.43 6.91
N LEU A 148 18.63 -1.44 6.01
CA LEU A 148 17.46 -1.28 5.12
C LEU A 148 17.25 -2.53 4.25
N VAL A 149 18.32 -3.04 3.66
CA VAL A 149 18.25 -4.28 2.85
C VAL A 149 17.78 -5.47 3.69
N SER A 150 18.23 -5.58 4.94
CA SER A 150 17.76 -6.65 5.84
C SER A 150 16.30 -6.53 6.22
N LEU A 151 15.74 -5.31 6.29
CA LEU A 151 14.34 -5.06 6.61
C LEU A 151 13.37 -5.61 5.54
N ILE A 152 13.78 -5.70 4.29
CA ILE A 152 12.92 -6.16 3.19
C ILE A 152 12.48 -7.62 3.40
N GLY A 153 13.36 -8.44 3.99
CA GLY A 153 13.09 -9.85 4.29
C GLY A 153 12.54 -10.13 5.69
N CYS A 154 12.44 -9.12 6.57
CA CYS A 154 12.02 -9.32 7.95
C CYS A 154 10.50 -9.44 8.12
N PRO A 155 10.00 -10.23 9.09
CA PRO A 155 8.62 -10.17 9.53
C PRO A 155 8.17 -8.77 9.94
N ALA A 156 6.89 -8.46 9.81
CA ALA A 156 6.36 -7.10 10.05
C ALA A 156 6.68 -6.56 11.47
N HIS A 157 6.59 -7.41 12.51
CA HIS A 157 6.89 -7.00 13.88
C HIS A 157 8.39 -6.65 14.08
N GLU A 158 9.31 -7.36 13.41
CA GLU A 158 10.73 -7.06 13.45
C GLU A 158 11.06 -5.77 12.70
N LYS A 159 10.37 -5.52 11.56
CA LYS A 159 10.48 -4.27 10.82
C LYS A 159 10.13 -3.07 11.69
N ASN A 160 9.03 -3.15 12.44
CA ASN A 160 8.59 -2.09 13.33
C ASN A 160 9.59 -1.81 14.45
N MET A 161 10.17 -2.84 15.06
CA MET A 161 11.22 -2.68 16.06
C MET A 161 12.49 -2.03 15.49
N HIS A 162 12.92 -2.43 14.31
CA HIS A 162 14.06 -1.83 13.62
C HIS A 162 13.79 -0.37 13.26
N LEU A 163 12.61 -0.05 12.72
CA LEU A 163 12.21 1.32 12.40
C LEU A 163 12.17 2.21 13.65
N ALA A 164 11.60 1.72 14.76
CA ALA A 164 11.60 2.42 16.03
C ALA A 164 13.03 2.69 16.55
N TYR A 165 13.91 1.72 16.45
CA TYR A 165 15.34 1.88 16.81
C TYR A 165 16.01 2.98 15.97
N PHE A 166 15.81 3.00 14.65
CA PHE A 166 16.38 4.02 13.77
C PHE A 166 15.79 5.41 14.04
N TRP A 167 14.48 5.48 14.28
CA TRP A 167 13.81 6.73 14.63
C TRP A 167 14.37 7.32 15.95
N ILE A 168 14.48 6.50 17.02
CA ILE A 168 15.05 6.89 18.31
C ILE A 168 16.50 7.35 18.14
N LYS A 169 17.31 6.58 17.41
CA LYS A 169 18.70 6.89 17.13
C LYS A 169 18.85 8.20 16.35
N GLY A 170 17.96 8.46 15.36
CA GLY A 170 17.91 9.71 14.61
C GLY A 170 17.58 10.90 15.50
N LYS A 171 16.58 10.78 16.37
CA LYS A 171 16.20 11.81 17.35
C LYS A 171 17.33 12.10 18.34
N ILE A 172 17.97 11.07 18.88
CA ILE A 172 19.13 11.24 19.80
C ILE A 172 20.28 11.99 19.08
N LYS A 173 20.55 11.63 17.83
CA LYS A 173 21.61 12.27 17.04
C LYS A 173 21.33 13.74 16.75
N SER A 174 20.05 14.13 16.54
CA SER A 174 19.67 15.52 16.25
C SER A 174 19.72 16.43 17.47
N VAL A 175 19.65 15.88 18.69
CA VAL A 175 19.63 16.63 19.95
C VAL A 175 21.03 16.68 20.60
N LEU A 176 21.88 15.66 20.38
CA LEU A 176 23.20 15.59 20.98
C LEU A 176 24.24 16.39 20.18
N PRO A 177 25.08 17.19 20.84
CA PRO A 177 26.27 17.80 20.22
C PRO A 177 27.17 16.75 19.55
N ALA A 178 27.74 17.09 18.40
CA ALA A 178 28.58 16.18 17.61
C ALA A 178 29.72 15.53 18.41
N SER A 179 30.31 16.27 19.36
CA SER A 179 31.35 15.79 20.26
C SER A 179 30.88 14.62 21.15
N LEU A 180 29.72 14.75 21.75
CA LEU A 180 29.12 13.71 22.60
C LEU A 180 28.69 12.49 21.79
N TRP A 181 28.14 12.70 20.60
CA TRP A 181 27.76 11.60 19.69
C TRP A 181 28.99 10.79 19.24
N ASN A 182 30.08 11.45 18.93
CA ASN A 182 31.33 10.78 18.55
C ASN A 182 31.97 10.03 19.72
N GLY A 183 31.90 10.59 20.94
CA GLY A 183 32.30 9.91 22.17
C GLY A 183 31.52 8.61 22.42
N LEU A 184 30.19 8.64 22.28
CA LEU A 184 29.33 7.44 22.41
C LEU A 184 29.67 6.37 21.36
N LYS A 185 30.01 6.76 20.14
CA LYS A 185 30.47 5.82 19.10
C LYS A 185 31.80 5.17 19.47
N TYR A 186 32.73 5.94 20.04
CA TYR A 186 34.02 5.43 20.46
C TYR A 186 33.89 4.42 21.61
N PHE A 187 33.05 4.71 22.61
CA PHE A 187 32.76 3.80 23.72
C PHE A 187 32.11 2.50 23.23
N LYS A 188 31.12 2.57 22.35
CA LYS A 188 30.48 1.38 21.76
C LYS A 188 31.48 0.49 21.01
N LYS A 189 32.46 1.07 20.32
CA LYS A 189 33.49 0.33 19.59
C LYS A 189 34.48 -0.40 20.51
N LYS A 190 34.59 0.07 21.76
CA LYS A 190 35.51 -0.49 22.78
C LYS A 190 34.88 -1.61 23.61
N ILE A 191 33.53 -1.64 23.70
CA ILE A 191 32.78 -2.64 24.49
C ILE A 191 32.43 -3.88 23.66
N ILE A 192 32.43 -3.77 22.31
CA ILE A 192 32.09 -4.86 21.38
C ILE A 192 33.38 -5.46 20.75
N LYS A 193 34.46 -5.41 21.44
CA LYS A 193 35.64 -6.25 21.25
C LYS A 193 35.58 -7.30 22.33
#